data_31cf9edc59034d6dcc8c66cf09383bb5
#
_entry.id   31cf9edc59034d6dcc8c66cf09383bb5
#
_cell.length_a   1.000
_cell.length_b   1.000
_cell.length_c   1.000
_cell.angle_alpha   90.00
_cell.angle_beta   90.00
_cell.angle_gamma   90.00
#
_symmetry.space_group_name_H-M   'P 1'
#
loop_
_entity.id
_entity.type
_entity.pdbx_description
1 polymer ?
#
loop_
_entity_poly.entity_id
_entity_poly.type
_entity_poly.pdbx_seq_one_letter_code
_entity_poly.pdbx_strand_id
1 'polypeptide(L)'
;MSIMTFTHRRTVLTALATAAVSGPLLGSLTAPPAHATGDLDIYTSNTDLYTQLAGEEGVEFARRYRRHAYADASLSQTYPYNRTTVMAMHGGGIEMGTSELCLAMAGYHPDTLVPLADGHGVHDYWMFEGLRSSGNRDLHVTAKNCDDHVAISMAASSLNVLSLHGCTAAQAGTVPKAVVVGGLNTRFKTLLKSEFDLIGVAWRDGNEVPDLAGVNPRNPVNRTMLSKGAQLELTTDLRAAMFGTNTRAGRAGSTTDEFDRFVGACRTAITKLHQDTDQIIL
;
A
#
# COMPACT_ATOMS: atom_id res chain seq x y z
N MET A 1 -31.95 -40.73 22.19
CA MET A 1 -31.34 -40.43 20.89
C MET A 1 -32.30 -39.49 20.17
N SER A 2 -32.10 -38.18 20.35
CA SER A 2 -33.03 -37.18 19.86
C SER A 2 -32.22 -36.18 18.99
N ILE A 3 -32.58 -36.11 17.72
CA ILE A 3 -31.94 -35.31 16.71
C ILE A 3 -32.61 -33.93 16.70
N MET A 4 -31.87 -32.86 17.05
CA MET A 4 -32.33 -31.48 16.89
C MET A 4 -31.99 -30.99 15.49
N THR A 5 -33.01 -30.72 14.70
CA THR A 5 -32.94 -30.03 13.41
C THR A 5 -33.01 -28.52 13.61
N PHE A 6 -32.00 -27.81 13.17
CA PHE A 6 -32.03 -26.35 13.10
C PHE A 6 -32.62 -25.86 11.78
N THR A 7 -33.71 -25.10 11.88
CA THR A 7 -34.40 -24.51 10.73
C THR A 7 -33.88 -23.09 10.49
N HIS A 8 -33.25 -22.86 9.34
CA HIS A 8 -32.89 -21.51 8.86
C HIS A 8 -34.12 -20.78 8.31
N ARG A 9 -34.48 -19.67 8.90
CA ARG A 9 -35.48 -18.75 8.35
C ARG A 9 -34.77 -17.76 7.39
N ARG A 10 -35.02 -17.93 6.07
CA ARG A 10 -34.73 -16.93 5.06
C ARG A 10 -35.91 -15.95 5.00
N THR A 11 -35.67 -14.70 5.28
CA THR A 11 -36.64 -13.62 4.99
C THR A 11 -36.37 -13.09 3.58
N VAL A 12 -37.31 -13.34 2.68
CA VAL A 12 -37.31 -12.80 1.31
C VAL A 12 -38.06 -11.48 1.37
N LEU A 13 -37.36 -10.38 1.07
CA LEU A 13 -37.98 -9.06 0.82
C LEU A 13 -38.16 -8.89 -0.69
N THR A 14 -39.39 -8.95 -1.13
CA THR A 14 -39.82 -8.63 -2.49
C THR A 14 -40.01 -7.13 -2.59
N ALA A 15 -39.23 -6.42 -3.44
CA ALA A 15 -39.48 -5.04 -3.79
C ALA A 15 -39.94 -4.95 -5.25
N LEU A 16 -41.09 -4.27 -5.45
CA LEU A 16 -41.75 -4.05 -6.74
C LEU A 16 -40.88 -3.19 -7.66
N ALA A 17 -40.86 -3.58 -8.93
CA ALA A 17 -40.37 -2.81 -10.03
C ALA A 17 -41.43 -1.83 -10.53
N THR A 18 -41.10 -0.55 -10.64
CA THR A 18 -41.78 0.41 -11.52
C THR A 18 -40.84 0.83 -12.63
N ALA A 19 -41.20 0.46 -13.86
CA ALA A 19 -40.52 0.88 -15.06
C ALA A 19 -40.88 2.34 -15.41
N ALA A 20 -39.86 3.18 -15.68
CA ALA A 20 -40.00 4.39 -16.44
C ALA A 20 -38.89 4.50 -17.48
N VAL A 21 -39.32 4.77 -18.70
CA VAL A 21 -38.57 4.78 -19.96
C VAL A 21 -37.80 6.09 -20.12
N SER A 22 -36.67 5.98 -20.81
CA SER A 22 -36.06 6.88 -21.80
C SER A 22 -34.79 7.65 -21.45
N GLY A 23 -33.79 7.43 -22.32
CA GLY A 23 -32.74 8.36 -22.72
C GLY A 23 -31.32 7.91 -22.44
N PRO A 24 -30.41 7.88 -23.43
CA PRO A 24 -29.02 7.53 -23.22
C PRO A 24 -28.28 8.75 -22.64
N LEU A 25 -28.05 8.75 -21.35
CA LEU A 25 -27.06 9.61 -20.71
C LEU A 25 -25.76 8.86 -20.66
N LEU A 26 -24.80 9.27 -21.46
CA LEU A 26 -23.38 8.99 -21.28
C LEU A 26 -22.93 9.56 -19.91
N GLY A 27 -23.18 8.80 -18.86
CA GLY A 27 -22.68 9.08 -17.53
C GLY A 27 -21.24 8.62 -17.44
N SER A 28 -20.31 9.56 -17.37
CA SER A 28 -18.95 9.30 -16.90
C SER A 28 -19.02 8.53 -15.59
N LEU A 29 -18.58 7.29 -15.57
CA LEU A 29 -18.37 6.52 -14.34
C LEU A 29 -17.17 7.13 -13.61
N THR A 30 -17.42 8.20 -12.87
CA THR A 30 -16.47 8.70 -11.89
C THR A 30 -16.41 7.67 -10.76
N ALA A 31 -15.28 7.02 -10.61
CA ALA A 31 -15.03 6.18 -9.44
C ALA A 31 -15.25 7.03 -8.18
N PRO A 32 -15.93 6.51 -7.14
CA PRO A 32 -16.09 7.26 -5.89
C PRO A 32 -14.73 7.63 -5.31
N PRO A 33 -14.59 8.81 -4.70
CA PRO A 33 -13.33 9.26 -4.12
C PRO A 33 -12.88 8.29 -3.02
N ALA A 34 -11.60 7.92 -3.06
CA ALA A 34 -10.98 7.18 -1.96
C ALA A 34 -10.91 8.12 -0.74
N HIS A 35 -11.60 7.77 0.33
CA HIS A 35 -11.56 8.53 1.58
C HIS A 35 -10.54 7.89 2.53
N ALA A 36 -9.50 8.61 2.87
CA ALA A 36 -8.53 8.23 3.91
C ALA A 36 -8.99 8.68 5.32
N THR A 37 -10.30 8.68 5.60
CA THR A 37 -10.84 9.05 6.92
C THR A 37 -11.22 7.78 7.67
N GLY A 38 -10.53 7.54 8.80
CA GLY A 38 -10.56 6.33 9.61
C GLY A 38 -11.88 5.96 10.29
N ASP A 39 -12.97 6.65 10.01
CA ASP A 39 -14.29 6.39 10.62
C ASP A 39 -15.25 5.64 9.67
N LEU A 40 -14.78 5.21 8.50
CA LEU A 40 -15.60 4.56 7.46
C LEU A 40 -15.15 3.13 7.13
N ASP A 41 -14.24 2.54 7.91
CA ASP A 41 -13.84 1.16 7.71
C ASP A 41 -14.98 0.22 8.17
N ILE A 42 -15.31 -0.78 7.34
CA ILE A 42 -16.27 -1.82 7.69
C ILE A 42 -15.66 -2.75 8.73
N TYR A 43 -14.37 -3.03 8.62
CA TYR A 43 -13.63 -3.91 9.52
C TYR A 43 -12.76 -3.08 10.47
N THR A 44 -12.78 -3.45 11.74
CA THR A 44 -12.05 -2.74 12.79
C THR A 44 -10.55 -3.02 12.79
N SER A 45 -10.12 -4.13 12.17
CA SER A 45 -8.73 -4.54 11.99
C SER A 45 -8.59 -5.57 10.86
N ASN A 46 -7.35 -5.92 10.49
CA ASN A 46 -7.13 -7.02 9.54
C ASN A 46 -7.60 -8.36 10.11
N THR A 47 -7.37 -8.63 11.39
CA THR A 47 -7.86 -9.85 12.04
C THR A 47 -9.38 -9.95 12.00
N ASP A 48 -10.09 -8.83 12.23
CA ASP A 48 -11.54 -8.76 12.10
C ASP A 48 -11.98 -9.08 10.66
N LEU A 49 -11.34 -8.47 9.65
CA LEU A 49 -11.58 -8.74 8.24
C LEU A 49 -11.36 -10.23 7.92
N TYR A 50 -10.23 -10.80 8.33
CA TYR A 50 -9.91 -12.21 8.07
C TYR A 50 -10.88 -13.17 8.75
N THR A 51 -11.41 -12.79 9.91
CA THR A 51 -12.40 -13.58 10.63
C THR A 51 -13.75 -13.57 9.91
N GLN A 52 -14.21 -12.40 9.48
CA GLN A 52 -15.49 -12.24 8.79
C GLN A 52 -15.46 -12.83 7.37
N LEU A 53 -14.30 -12.79 6.70
CA LEU A 53 -14.07 -13.35 5.37
C LEU A 53 -13.25 -14.65 5.42
N ALA A 54 -13.45 -15.47 6.44
CA ALA A 54 -12.71 -16.72 6.61
C ALA A 54 -12.94 -17.66 5.40
N GLY A 55 -11.85 -18.08 4.76
CA GLY A 55 -11.87 -18.91 3.55
C GLY A 55 -11.89 -18.12 2.23
N GLU A 56 -11.97 -16.81 2.26
CA GLU A 56 -12.06 -15.96 1.06
C GLU A 56 -10.68 -15.37 0.62
N GLU A 57 -9.58 -15.73 1.30
CA GLU A 57 -8.23 -15.35 0.84
C GLU A 57 -7.93 -16.03 -0.50
N GLY A 58 -7.49 -15.25 -1.48
CA GLY A 58 -7.33 -15.66 -2.88
C GLY A 58 -8.56 -15.40 -3.76
N VAL A 59 -9.71 -15.07 -3.17
CA VAL A 59 -10.98 -14.75 -3.87
C VAL A 59 -11.38 -13.29 -3.66
N GLU A 60 -11.58 -12.88 -2.42
CA GLU A 60 -12.00 -11.53 -2.04
C GLU A 60 -10.80 -10.61 -1.79
N PHE A 61 -9.78 -11.15 -1.15
CA PHE A 61 -8.53 -10.46 -0.82
C PHE A 61 -7.34 -11.41 -0.91
N ALA A 62 -6.12 -10.84 -0.91
CA ALA A 62 -4.89 -11.62 -0.75
C ALA A 62 -3.87 -10.85 0.11
N ARG A 63 -3.00 -11.61 0.75
CA ARG A 63 -1.77 -11.11 1.35
C ARG A 63 -0.60 -11.61 0.52
N ARG A 64 0.24 -10.69 0.05
CA ARG A 64 1.47 -11.05 -0.67
C ARG A 64 2.66 -10.45 0.05
N TYR A 65 3.65 -11.27 0.33
CA TYR A 65 4.85 -10.82 1.01
C TYR A 65 6.06 -11.64 0.62
N ARG A 66 7.22 -11.04 0.78
CA ARG A 66 8.51 -11.72 0.65
C ARG A 66 9.46 -11.20 1.71
N ARG A 67 10.06 -12.14 2.42
CA ARG A 67 11.15 -11.89 3.35
C ARG A 67 12.40 -12.57 2.83
N HIS A 68 13.50 -11.82 2.74
CA HIS A 68 14.78 -12.39 2.33
C HIS A 68 15.45 -13.06 3.51
N ALA A 69 15.94 -14.27 3.28
CA ALA A 69 16.67 -15.02 4.31
C ALA A 69 18.12 -14.52 4.42
N TYR A 70 18.63 -14.47 5.64
CA TYR A 70 20.05 -14.34 5.89
C TYR A 70 20.66 -15.73 5.84
N ALA A 71 21.61 -15.95 4.95
CA ALA A 71 22.37 -17.18 4.86
C ALA A 71 23.58 -17.09 5.81
N ASP A 72 23.31 -16.93 7.11
CA ASP A 72 24.37 -16.78 8.09
C ASP A 72 24.27 -17.79 9.23
N ALA A 73 25.30 -18.61 9.37
CA ALA A 73 25.54 -19.46 10.53
C ALA A 73 26.93 -19.21 11.14
N SER A 74 27.65 -18.17 10.73
CA SER A 74 29.00 -17.85 11.19
C SER A 74 28.96 -16.86 12.35
N LEU A 75 29.70 -17.17 13.43
CA LEU A 75 29.93 -16.26 14.55
C LEU A 75 31.11 -15.29 14.31
N SER A 76 31.84 -15.45 13.21
CA SER A 76 33.03 -14.68 12.89
C SER A 76 32.88 -13.67 11.76
N GLN A 77 31.71 -13.59 11.16
CA GLN A 77 31.44 -12.69 10.04
C GLN A 77 30.21 -11.81 10.34
N THR A 78 30.25 -10.60 9.83
CA THR A 78 29.10 -9.68 9.86
C THR A 78 28.39 -9.73 8.52
N TYR A 79 27.10 -9.98 8.54
CA TYR A 79 26.26 -10.04 7.35
C TYR A 79 25.42 -8.77 7.20
N PRO A 80 25.12 -8.35 5.95
CA PRO A 80 24.20 -7.23 5.73
C PRO A 80 22.84 -7.57 6.28
N TYR A 81 22.34 -6.77 7.20
CA TYR A 81 20.98 -6.88 7.70
C TYR A 81 19.99 -6.36 6.65
N ASN A 82 18.88 -7.07 6.40
CA ASN A 82 17.82 -6.51 5.59
C ASN A 82 17.19 -5.34 6.33
N ARG A 83 17.30 -4.15 5.73
CA ARG A 83 17.05 -2.90 6.43
C ARG A 83 15.71 -2.27 6.10
N THR A 84 15.12 -2.66 4.95
CA THR A 84 13.94 -1.99 4.44
C THR A 84 12.88 -2.98 4.03
N THR A 85 11.64 -2.71 4.48
CA THR A 85 10.43 -3.35 3.97
C THR A 85 9.58 -2.30 3.27
N VAL A 86 9.13 -2.59 2.03
CA VAL A 86 8.15 -1.76 1.31
C VAL A 86 6.77 -2.37 1.54
N MET A 87 5.78 -1.52 1.86
CA MET A 87 4.43 -1.98 2.17
C MET A 87 3.37 -1.29 1.32
N ALA A 88 2.42 -2.06 0.77
CA ALA A 88 1.18 -1.53 0.21
C ALA A 88 0.01 -1.97 1.10
N MET A 89 -0.42 -1.07 1.97
CA MET A 89 -1.45 -1.37 2.97
C MET A 89 -2.80 -1.65 2.33
N HIS A 90 -3.07 -1.07 1.17
CA HIS A 90 -4.35 -1.10 0.49
C HIS A 90 -4.18 -1.39 -1.01
N GLY A 91 -3.48 -2.48 -1.34
CA GLY A 91 -3.17 -2.87 -2.71
C GLY A 91 -4.36 -3.37 -3.52
N GLY A 92 -4.06 -3.89 -4.71
CA GLY A 92 -5.03 -4.48 -5.62
C GLY A 92 -6.05 -3.49 -6.15
N GLY A 93 -7.33 -3.70 -5.81
CA GLY A 93 -8.43 -2.83 -6.18
C GLY A 93 -8.82 -1.77 -5.16
N ILE A 94 -8.17 -1.71 -3.99
CA ILE A 94 -8.48 -0.74 -2.92
C ILE A 94 -7.91 0.63 -3.29
N GLU A 95 -6.61 0.73 -3.40
CA GLU A 95 -5.87 1.92 -3.84
C GLU A 95 -5.00 1.55 -5.04
N MET A 96 -5.64 1.53 -6.20
CA MET A 96 -5.10 1.00 -7.45
C MET A 96 -3.69 1.54 -7.75
N GLY A 97 -2.76 0.63 -8.10
CA GLY A 97 -1.37 0.93 -8.46
C GLY A 97 -0.37 0.76 -7.33
N THR A 98 -0.81 0.72 -6.06
CA THR A 98 0.10 0.62 -4.91
C THR A 98 0.80 -0.74 -4.81
N SER A 99 0.16 -1.83 -5.26
CA SER A 99 0.80 -3.16 -5.32
C SER A 99 1.97 -3.19 -6.30
N GLU A 100 1.76 -2.68 -7.51
CA GLU A 100 2.77 -2.66 -8.55
C GLU A 100 3.95 -1.76 -8.15
N LEU A 101 3.66 -0.61 -7.55
CA LEU A 101 4.68 0.29 -6.97
C LEU A 101 5.45 -0.39 -5.84
N CYS A 102 4.76 -1.11 -4.95
CA CYS A 102 5.39 -1.84 -3.84
C CYS A 102 6.40 -2.87 -4.36
N LEU A 103 6.02 -3.67 -5.34
CA LEU A 103 6.92 -4.64 -5.97
C LEU A 103 8.13 -3.96 -6.60
N ALA A 104 7.92 -2.92 -7.41
CA ALA A 104 9.01 -2.24 -8.10
C ALA A 104 9.96 -1.52 -7.13
N MET A 105 9.44 -0.86 -6.10
CA MET A 105 10.27 -0.25 -5.06
C MET A 105 11.02 -1.28 -4.22
N ALA A 106 10.44 -2.47 -4.02
CA ALA A 106 11.14 -3.60 -3.41
C ALA A 106 12.17 -4.24 -4.34
N GLY A 107 12.27 -3.81 -5.59
CA GLY A 107 13.27 -4.26 -6.56
C GLY A 107 12.84 -5.41 -7.44
N TYR A 108 11.55 -5.57 -7.68
CA TYR A 108 11.01 -6.63 -8.54
C TYR A 108 10.19 -6.03 -9.68
N HIS A 109 10.34 -6.59 -10.86
CA HIS A 109 9.46 -6.26 -11.98
C HIS A 109 8.02 -6.67 -11.62
N PRO A 110 7.02 -5.76 -11.68
CA PRO A 110 5.67 -6.03 -11.18
C PRO A 110 4.97 -7.23 -11.84
N ASP A 111 5.23 -7.46 -13.13
CA ASP A 111 4.62 -8.55 -13.91
C ASP A 111 5.35 -9.88 -13.73
N THR A 112 6.66 -9.88 -13.89
CA THR A 112 7.46 -11.11 -13.94
C THR A 112 8.04 -11.53 -12.58
N LEU A 113 8.05 -10.63 -11.59
CA LEU A 113 8.70 -10.79 -10.29
C LEU A 113 10.21 -11.09 -10.35
N VAL A 114 10.83 -10.79 -11.49
CA VAL A 114 12.29 -10.88 -11.64
C VAL A 114 12.92 -9.67 -10.95
N PRO A 115 14.03 -9.85 -10.21
CA PRO A 115 14.78 -8.73 -9.62
C PRO A 115 15.20 -7.71 -10.69
N LEU A 116 15.05 -6.43 -10.37
CA LEU A 116 15.51 -5.33 -11.23
C LEU A 116 17.04 -5.26 -11.22
N ALA A 117 17.62 -5.04 -12.40
CA ALA A 117 19.07 -4.91 -12.59
C ALA A 117 19.52 -3.44 -12.53
N ASP A 118 19.01 -2.67 -11.57
CA ASP A 118 19.25 -1.23 -11.42
C ASP A 118 20.35 -0.86 -10.39
N GLY A 119 20.98 -1.86 -9.78
CA GLY A 119 22.07 -1.69 -8.84
C GLY A 119 21.65 -1.33 -7.40
N HIS A 120 20.33 -1.15 -7.13
CA HIS A 120 19.83 -0.81 -5.78
C HIS A 120 19.55 -2.02 -4.88
N GLY A 121 19.68 -3.24 -5.40
CA GLY A 121 19.35 -4.48 -4.67
C GLY A 121 17.85 -4.71 -4.51
N VAL A 122 17.50 -5.68 -3.67
CA VAL A 122 16.11 -6.03 -3.38
C VAL A 122 15.79 -5.80 -1.90
N HIS A 123 14.53 -5.55 -1.60
CA HIS A 123 14.02 -5.31 -0.26
C HIS A 123 12.87 -6.28 0.05
N ASP A 124 12.56 -6.45 1.32
CA ASP A 124 11.35 -7.15 1.75
C ASP A 124 10.12 -6.35 1.33
N TYR A 125 9.02 -7.05 1.08
CA TYR A 125 7.74 -6.41 0.84
C TYR A 125 6.58 -7.14 1.50
N TRP A 126 5.55 -6.38 1.83
CA TRP A 126 4.26 -6.88 2.26
C TRP A 126 3.15 -6.05 1.63
N MET A 127 2.07 -6.71 1.21
CA MET A 127 0.90 -6.03 0.70
C MET A 127 -0.37 -6.78 1.05
N PHE A 128 -1.43 -6.01 1.33
CA PHE A 128 -2.80 -6.47 1.38
C PHE A 128 -3.51 -6.01 0.12
N GLU A 129 -4.16 -6.92 -0.60
CA GLU A 129 -4.76 -6.65 -1.91
C GLU A 129 -6.25 -6.97 -1.92
N GLY A 130 -7.08 -6.02 -2.37
CA GLY A 130 -8.47 -6.30 -2.71
C GLY A 130 -8.57 -6.97 -4.08
N LEU A 131 -9.26 -8.11 -4.15
CA LEU A 131 -9.36 -8.92 -5.35
C LEU A 131 -10.74 -8.89 -6.01
N ARG A 132 -11.72 -8.26 -5.39
CA ARG A 132 -13.10 -8.15 -5.91
C ARG A 132 -13.12 -7.48 -7.29
N SER A 133 -14.12 -7.81 -8.09
CA SER A 133 -14.38 -7.11 -9.35
C SER A 133 -14.87 -5.66 -9.12
N SER A 134 -15.52 -5.42 -7.98
CA SER A 134 -15.99 -4.09 -7.52
C SER A 134 -16.12 -4.08 -5.99
N GLY A 135 -16.29 -2.90 -5.38
CA GLY A 135 -16.48 -2.79 -3.93
C GLY A 135 -15.22 -3.06 -3.09
N ASN A 136 -14.01 -3.00 -3.69
CA ASN A 136 -12.78 -3.23 -2.96
C ASN A 136 -12.55 -2.21 -1.84
N ARG A 137 -13.18 -1.03 -1.91
CA ARG A 137 -13.11 -0.03 -0.83
C ARG A 137 -13.58 -0.58 0.52
N ASP A 138 -14.52 -1.51 0.53
CA ASP A 138 -15.04 -2.16 1.72
C ASP A 138 -13.97 -2.96 2.49
N LEU A 139 -12.90 -3.38 1.78
CA LEU A 139 -11.77 -4.12 2.36
C LEU A 139 -10.69 -3.21 2.97
N HIS A 140 -10.89 -1.90 2.94
CA HIS A 140 -9.95 -0.97 3.53
C HIS A 140 -9.97 -1.10 5.06
N VAL A 141 -8.76 -1.16 5.64
CA VAL A 141 -8.53 -1.09 7.09
C VAL A 141 -7.49 -0.01 7.33
N THR A 142 -7.87 1.07 8.02
CA THR A 142 -6.96 2.18 8.31
C THR A 142 -5.64 1.66 8.90
N ALA A 143 -4.51 2.11 8.39
CA ALA A 143 -3.18 1.57 8.72
C ALA A 143 -2.87 1.51 10.23
N LYS A 144 -3.36 2.47 11.04
CA LYS A 144 -3.21 2.42 12.52
C LYS A 144 -3.92 1.24 13.18
N ASN A 145 -4.87 0.61 12.48
CA ASN A 145 -5.65 -0.54 12.92
C ASN A 145 -5.13 -1.86 12.30
N CYS A 146 -4.06 -1.80 11.52
CA CYS A 146 -3.44 -2.99 10.97
C CYS A 146 -2.81 -3.82 12.09
N ASP A 147 -3.34 -5.02 12.27
CA ASP A 147 -2.89 -6.02 13.23
C ASP A 147 -2.44 -7.33 12.55
N ASP A 148 -2.25 -7.32 11.22
CA ASP A 148 -1.66 -8.45 10.51
C ASP A 148 -0.26 -8.76 11.07
N HIS A 149 -0.13 -9.97 11.63
CA HIS A 149 1.10 -10.35 12.34
C HIS A 149 2.32 -10.47 11.42
N VAL A 150 2.13 -10.75 10.12
CA VAL A 150 3.23 -10.78 9.15
C VAL A 150 3.69 -9.36 8.86
N ALA A 151 2.76 -8.43 8.56
CA ALA A 151 3.09 -7.02 8.34
C ALA A 151 3.85 -6.42 9.53
N ILE A 152 3.31 -6.63 10.74
CA ILE A 152 3.92 -6.12 11.97
C ILE A 152 5.29 -6.75 12.24
N SER A 153 5.42 -8.07 12.05
CA SER A 153 6.70 -8.77 12.23
C SER A 153 7.76 -8.29 11.22
N MET A 154 7.37 -8.03 9.98
CA MET A 154 8.26 -7.50 8.95
C MET A 154 8.69 -6.06 9.26
N ALA A 155 7.77 -5.20 9.67
CA ALA A 155 8.10 -3.85 10.12
C ALA A 155 9.06 -3.86 11.31
N ALA A 156 8.74 -4.63 12.35
CA ALA A 156 9.54 -4.71 13.58
C ALA A 156 10.95 -5.29 13.38
N SER A 157 11.17 -6.07 12.34
CA SER A 157 12.47 -6.63 11.99
C SER A 157 13.24 -5.80 10.94
N SER A 158 12.72 -4.65 10.54
CA SER A 158 13.37 -3.75 9.57
C SER A 158 13.84 -2.47 10.25
N LEU A 159 14.95 -1.90 9.76
CA LEU A 159 15.35 -0.54 10.15
C LEU A 159 14.42 0.50 9.57
N ASN A 160 13.99 0.28 8.34
CA ASN A 160 13.16 1.21 7.60
C ASN A 160 11.91 0.53 7.05
N VAL A 161 10.81 1.26 7.03
CA VAL A 161 9.61 0.91 6.26
C VAL A 161 9.23 2.10 5.38
N LEU A 162 8.91 1.82 4.12
CA LEU A 162 8.24 2.73 3.21
C LEU A 162 6.84 2.19 2.94
N SER A 163 5.79 2.86 3.38
CA SER A 163 4.41 2.46 3.08
C SER A 163 3.79 3.31 1.99
N LEU A 164 3.00 2.67 1.14
CA LEU A 164 2.33 3.25 -0.01
C LEU A 164 0.83 3.24 0.22
N HIS A 165 0.22 4.40 -0.01
CA HIS A 165 -1.20 4.65 0.10
C HIS A 165 -1.70 5.47 -1.08
N GLY A 166 -3.01 5.50 -1.26
CA GLY A 166 -3.66 6.31 -2.27
C GLY A 166 -4.66 7.29 -1.69
N CYS A 167 -4.59 8.54 -2.15
CA CYS A 167 -5.53 9.60 -1.80
C CYS A 167 -6.08 10.29 -3.05
N THR A 168 -7.03 11.21 -2.86
CA THR A 168 -7.43 12.18 -3.89
C THR A 168 -6.62 13.47 -3.75
N ALA A 169 -6.52 14.25 -4.82
CA ALA A 169 -5.91 15.59 -4.76
C ALA A 169 -6.62 16.50 -3.75
N ALA A 170 -7.95 16.38 -3.64
CA ALA A 170 -8.74 17.14 -2.67
C ALA A 170 -8.36 16.80 -1.22
N GLN A 171 -8.23 15.51 -0.89
CA GLN A 171 -7.78 15.07 0.44
C GLN A 171 -6.36 15.57 0.75
N ALA A 172 -5.47 15.50 -0.24
CA ALA A 172 -4.11 15.98 -0.11
C ALA A 172 -4.03 17.52 -0.08
N GLY A 173 -5.08 18.24 -0.48
CA GLY A 173 -5.06 19.70 -0.62
C GLY A 173 -3.97 20.16 -1.59
N THR A 174 -3.82 19.49 -2.72
CA THR A 174 -2.71 19.68 -3.66
C THR A 174 -3.17 19.61 -5.11
N VAL A 175 -2.21 19.67 -6.05
CA VAL A 175 -2.47 19.50 -7.49
C VAL A 175 -2.82 18.05 -7.82
N PRO A 176 -3.47 17.79 -8.98
CA PRO A 176 -3.96 16.44 -9.33
C PRO A 176 -2.89 15.35 -9.27
N LYS A 177 -1.69 15.61 -9.79
CA LYS A 177 -0.57 14.67 -9.75
C LYS A 177 0.43 15.09 -8.67
N ALA A 178 0.27 14.55 -7.46
CA ALA A 178 1.14 14.85 -6.34
C ALA A 178 1.24 13.68 -5.35
N VAL A 179 2.20 13.77 -4.44
CA VAL A 179 2.39 12.83 -3.33
C VAL A 179 2.48 13.59 -2.01
N VAL A 180 1.78 13.12 -0.96
CA VAL A 180 2.00 13.60 0.41
C VAL A 180 3.06 12.70 1.06
N VAL A 181 4.09 13.32 1.63
CA VAL A 181 5.23 12.62 2.25
C VAL A 181 5.12 12.70 3.76
N GLY A 182 4.73 11.60 4.38
CA GLY A 182 4.45 11.45 5.80
C GLY A 182 5.35 10.46 6.53
N GLY A 183 4.92 10.04 7.73
CA GLY A 183 5.68 9.16 8.61
C GLY A 183 6.56 9.89 9.62
N LEU A 184 7.17 9.14 10.53
CA LEU A 184 8.00 9.69 11.62
C LEU A 184 9.49 9.85 11.27
N ASN A 185 9.97 9.23 10.18
CA ASN A 185 11.38 9.32 9.79
C ASN A 185 11.66 10.59 8.99
N THR A 186 12.05 11.66 9.68
CA THR A 186 12.35 12.97 9.06
C THR A 186 13.45 12.87 8.00
N ARG A 187 14.51 12.09 8.25
CA ARG A 187 15.61 11.93 7.29
C ARG A 187 15.13 11.26 6.01
N PHE A 188 14.37 10.17 6.13
CA PHE A 188 13.82 9.47 4.96
C PHE A 188 12.88 10.38 4.16
N LYS A 189 11.99 11.13 4.85
CA LYS A 189 11.12 12.13 4.19
C LYS A 189 11.93 13.18 3.43
N THR A 190 13.01 13.68 4.00
CA THR A 190 13.89 14.66 3.33
C THR A 190 14.51 14.08 2.07
N LEU A 191 15.01 12.86 2.12
CA LEU A 191 15.58 12.18 0.95
C LEU A 191 14.53 11.99 -0.15
N LEU A 192 13.35 11.47 0.20
CA LEU A 192 12.25 11.29 -0.75
C LEU A 192 11.85 12.59 -1.44
N LYS A 193 11.66 13.68 -0.67
CA LYS A 193 11.32 15.00 -1.22
C LYS A 193 12.39 15.51 -2.17
N SER A 194 13.67 15.37 -1.80
CA SER A 194 14.78 15.77 -2.66
C SER A 194 14.79 14.99 -3.98
N GLU A 195 14.51 13.69 -3.97
CA GLU A 195 14.44 12.91 -5.20
C GLU A 195 13.20 13.28 -6.04
N PHE A 196 12.07 13.60 -5.40
CA PHE A 196 10.87 14.07 -6.12
C PHE A 196 11.10 15.44 -6.78
N ASP A 197 11.81 16.34 -6.15
CA ASP A 197 12.22 17.62 -6.75
C ASP A 197 13.06 17.40 -8.03
N LEU A 198 14.00 16.45 -8.00
CA LEU A 198 14.85 16.13 -9.15
C LEU A 198 14.07 15.60 -10.35
N ILE A 199 12.97 14.90 -10.13
CA ILE A 199 12.15 14.34 -11.21
C ILE A 199 10.89 15.16 -11.51
N GLY A 200 10.70 16.31 -10.83
CA GLY A 200 9.58 17.22 -11.04
C GLY A 200 8.23 16.70 -10.55
N VAL A 201 8.21 15.77 -9.59
CA VAL A 201 6.97 15.32 -8.96
C VAL A 201 6.58 16.28 -7.84
N ALA A 202 5.38 16.84 -7.94
CA ALA A 202 4.84 17.71 -6.89
C ALA A 202 4.64 16.90 -5.60
N TRP A 203 5.08 17.48 -4.47
CA TRP A 203 4.87 16.87 -3.16
C TRP A 203 4.35 17.87 -2.14
N ARG A 204 3.76 17.34 -1.06
CA ARG A 204 3.33 18.08 0.11
C ARG A 204 3.84 17.39 1.39
N ASP A 205 4.18 18.18 2.41
CA ASP A 205 4.56 17.61 3.71
C ASP A 205 3.33 17.06 4.43
N GLY A 206 3.41 15.83 4.93
CA GLY A 206 2.35 15.22 5.72
C GLY A 206 1.98 16.01 6.98
N ASN A 207 2.90 16.79 7.54
CA ASN A 207 2.60 17.67 8.67
C ASN A 207 1.56 18.75 8.34
N GLU A 208 1.41 19.10 7.08
CA GLU A 208 0.41 20.06 6.59
C GLU A 208 -0.96 19.39 6.30
N VAL A 209 -1.00 18.07 6.30
CA VAL A 209 -2.19 17.24 6.03
C VAL A 209 -2.34 16.20 7.12
N PRO A 210 -2.82 16.56 8.31
CA PRO A 210 -2.83 15.69 9.50
C PRO A 210 -3.47 14.31 9.28
N ASP A 211 -4.52 14.24 8.48
CA ASP A 211 -5.23 12.98 8.18
C ASP A 211 -4.38 12.01 7.33
N LEU A 212 -3.40 12.53 6.59
CA LEU A 212 -2.50 11.77 5.72
C LEU A 212 -1.06 11.74 6.25
N ALA A 213 -0.84 12.26 7.45
CA ALA A 213 0.51 12.42 8.02
C ALA A 213 1.23 11.10 8.32
N GLY A 214 0.50 10.01 8.55
CA GLY A 214 1.08 8.70 8.85
C GLY A 214 1.88 8.62 10.16
N VAL A 215 1.68 9.53 11.10
CA VAL A 215 2.50 9.67 12.33
C VAL A 215 2.02 8.83 13.51
N ASN A 216 0.93 8.09 13.38
CA ASN A 216 0.45 7.27 14.48
C ASN A 216 1.46 6.15 14.81
N PRO A 217 1.88 5.96 16.08
CA PRO A 217 2.86 4.93 16.45
C PRO A 217 2.35 3.49 16.25
N ARG A 218 1.04 3.27 16.15
CA ARG A 218 0.47 1.96 15.84
C ARG A 218 0.51 1.63 14.34
N ASN A 219 0.67 2.63 13.47
CA ASN A 219 0.82 2.39 12.04
C ASN A 219 2.09 1.54 11.79
N PRO A 220 2.02 0.43 11.05
CA PRO A 220 3.17 -0.44 10.78
C PRO A 220 4.39 0.30 10.25
N VAL A 221 4.21 1.37 9.48
CA VAL A 221 5.31 2.21 8.97
C VAL A 221 6.22 2.75 10.09
N ASN A 222 5.69 2.99 11.28
CA ASN A 222 6.42 3.52 12.45
C ASN A 222 6.81 2.44 13.47
N ARG A 223 6.54 1.16 13.18
CA ARG A 223 6.85 0.04 14.09
C ARG A 223 8.16 -0.66 13.73
N THR A 224 9.08 0.08 13.11
CA THR A 224 10.42 -0.37 12.78
C THR A 224 11.31 -0.49 14.02
N MET A 225 12.48 -1.10 13.89
CA MET A 225 13.50 -1.13 14.97
C MET A 225 13.88 0.28 15.44
N LEU A 226 13.80 1.29 14.57
CA LEU A 226 14.06 2.70 14.89
C LEU A 226 12.79 3.47 15.31
N SER A 227 11.63 2.81 15.41
CA SER A 227 10.33 3.40 15.74
C SER A 227 9.93 4.56 14.81
N LYS A 228 10.39 4.54 13.57
CA LYS A 228 10.14 5.58 12.56
C LYS A 228 10.23 5.00 11.15
N GLY A 229 9.37 5.46 10.25
CA GLY A 229 9.37 5.13 8.83
C GLY A 229 8.84 6.27 7.99
N ALA A 230 8.67 6.06 6.68
CA ALA A 230 8.09 7.04 5.77
C ALA A 230 6.84 6.47 5.08
N GLN A 231 5.85 7.34 4.88
CA GLN A 231 4.59 7.03 4.21
C GLN A 231 4.42 7.94 3.00
N LEU A 232 3.94 7.38 1.89
CA LEU A 232 3.59 8.11 0.68
C LEU A 232 2.09 7.95 0.42
N GLU A 233 1.39 9.06 0.29
CA GLU A 233 0.01 9.13 -0.15
C GLU A 233 -0.02 9.68 -1.57
N LEU A 234 -0.19 8.80 -2.55
CA LEU A 234 -0.19 9.18 -3.96
C LEU A 234 -1.60 9.55 -4.41
N THR A 235 -1.75 10.69 -5.06
CA THR A 235 -3.04 11.09 -5.63
C THR A 235 -3.50 10.11 -6.71
N THR A 236 -4.81 10.03 -6.91
CA THR A 236 -5.42 9.14 -7.92
C THR A 236 -4.84 9.38 -9.31
N ASP A 237 -4.68 10.65 -9.70
CA ASP A 237 -4.19 11.00 -11.04
C ASP A 237 -2.70 10.68 -11.21
N LEU A 238 -1.89 10.82 -10.14
CA LEU A 238 -0.49 10.41 -10.17
C LEU A 238 -0.39 8.89 -10.37
N ARG A 239 -1.14 8.10 -9.60
CA ARG A 239 -1.17 6.65 -9.74
C ARG A 239 -1.69 6.20 -11.11
N ALA A 240 -2.75 6.85 -11.60
CA ALA A 240 -3.32 6.53 -12.92
C ALA A 240 -2.33 6.77 -14.07
N ALA A 241 -1.54 7.84 -14.00
CA ALA A 241 -0.56 8.18 -15.04
C ALA A 241 0.61 7.21 -15.13
N MET A 242 0.84 6.42 -14.10
CA MET A 242 1.91 5.43 -14.04
C MET A 242 1.63 4.15 -14.83
N PHE A 243 0.43 4.00 -15.42
CA PHE A 243 0.02 2.79 -16.13
C PHE A 243 -0.68 3.11 -17.45
N GLY A 244 -0.25 2.47 -18.53
CA GLY A 244 -0.91 2.56 -19.84
C GLY A 244 -2.31 1.92 -19.82
N THR A 245 -2.45 0.81 -19.11
CA THR A 245 -3.73 0.12 -18.88
C THR A 245 -4.00 0.03 -17.38
N ASN A 246 -4.83 0.93 -16.85
CA ASN A 246 -5.08 1.02 -15.41
C ASN A 246 -6.19 0.06 -14.94
N THR A 247 -6.07 -1.22 -15.30
CA THR A 247 -6.88 -2.32 -14.75
C THR A 247 -6.00 -3.24 -13.91
N ARG A 248 -6.57 -4.00 -12.98
CA ARG A 248 -5.80 -4.92 -12.16
C ARG A 248 -4.95 -5.90 -12.99
N ALA A 249 -5.50 -6.43 -14.07
CA ALA A 249 -4.78 -7.36 -14.95
C ALA A 249 -3.76 -6.66 -15.87
N GLY A 250 -3.96 -5.37 -16.19
CA GLY A 250 -3.14 -4.67 -17.17
C GLY A 250 -2.00 -3.85 -16.60
N ARG A 251 -2.10 -3.41 -15.32
CA ARG A 251 -1.11 -2.48 -14.73
C ARG A 251 0.30 -3.02 -14.75
N ALA A 252 0.50 -4.24 -14.27
CA ALA A 252 1.84 -4.83 -14.12
C ALA A 252 2.62 -4.89 -15.42
N GLY A 253 1.94 -5.12 -16.56
CA GLY A 253 2.53 -5.20 -17.89
C GLY A 253 2.49 -3.90 -18.71
N SER A 254 2.05 -2.77 -18.13
CA SER A 254 1.88 -1.50 -18.84
C SER A 254 2.37 -0.28 -18.06
N THR A 255 3.46 -0.44 -17.31
CA THR A 255 4.12 0.67 -16.61
C THR A 255 4.63 1.72 -17.60
N THR A 256 4.65 2.98 -17.17
CA THR A 256 5.07 4.13 -17.99
C THR A 256 6.40 4.69 -17.51
N ASP A 257 7.00 5.59 -18.29
CA ASP A 257 8.20 6.33 -17.87
C ASP A 257 7.98 7.11 -16.56
N GLU A 258 6.73 7.54 -16.26
CA GLU A 258 6.38 8.20 -15.00
C GLU A 258 6.49 7.23 -13.81
N PHE A 259 6.06 5.97 -14.01
CA PHE A 259 6.25 4.89 -13.05
C PHE A 259 7.74 4.65 -12.78
N ASP A 260 8.52 4.44 -13.84
CA ASP A 260 9.94 4.10 -13.71
C ASP A 260 10.74 5.22 -13.02
N ARG A 261 10.48 6.49 -13.37
CA ARG A 261 11.11 7.65 -12.72
C ARG A 261 10.73 7.75 -11.25
N PHE A 262 9.46 7.54 -10.91
CA PHE A 262 9.00 7.62 -9.52
C PHE A 262 9.59 6.49 -8.67
N VAL A 263 9.58 5.27 -9.19
CA VAL A 263 10.22 4.11 -8.54
C VAL A 263 11.70 4.33 -8.36
N GLY A 264 12.42 4.80 -9.40
CA GLY A 264 13.85 5.10 -9.35
C GLY A 264 14.18 6.13 -8.28
N ALA A 265 13.38 7.19 -8.14
CA ALA A 265 13.54 8.21 -7.10
C ALA A 265 13.40 7.62 -5.70
N CYS A 266 12.36 6.80 -5.47
CA CYS A 266 12.16 6.14 -4.17
C CYS A 266 13.29 5.16 -3.83
N ARG A 267 13.75 4.36 -4.79
CA ARG A 267 14.87 3.42 -4.61
C ARG A 267 16.19 4.14 -4.34
N THR A 268 16.43 5.26 -5.01
CA THR A 268 17.58 6.12 -4.74
C THR A 268 17.53 6.69 -3.32
N ALA A 269 16.37 7.17 -2.87
CA ALA A 269 16.18 7.65 -1.51
C ALA A 269 16.45 6.55 -0.46
N ILE A 270 15.99 5.31 -0.69
CA ILE A 270 16.29 4.16 0.18
C ILE A 270 17.81 3.90 0.22
N THR A 271 18.47 3.87 -0.94
CA THR A 271 19.93 3.63 -1.01
C THR A 271 20.71 4.72 -0.26
N LYS A 272 20.33 5.99 -0.42
CA LYS A 272 20.95 7.10 0.33
C LYS A 272 20.70 6.98 1.84
N LEU A 273 19.50 6.56 2.25
CA LEU A 273 19.17 6.34 3.65
C LEU A 273 20.06 5.24 4.27
N HIS A 274 20.33 4.16 3.55
CA HIS A 274 21.19 3.07 4.03
C HIS A 274 22.63 3.49 4.30
N GLN A 275 23.07 4.65 3.81
CA GLN A 275 24.41 5.21 4.05
C GLN A 275 24.49 6.04 5.33
N ASP A 276 23.36 6.36 5.96
CA ASP A 276 23.32 7.14 7.20
C ASP A 276 23.85 6.32 8.40
N THR A 277 24.44 7.00 9.37
CA THR A 277 25.08 6.37 10.53
C THR A 277 24.11 5.64 11.46
N ASP A 278 22.85 6.07 11.55
CA ASP A 278 21.82 5.40 12.34
C ASP A 278 21.30 4.09 11.70
N GLN A 279 21.80 3.75 10.52
CA GLN A 279 21.51 2.50 9.83
C GLN A 279 22.44 1.36 10.26
N ILE A 280 23.33 1.58 11.21
CA ILE A 280 24.21 0.59 11.80
C ILE A 280 23.67 0.30 13.20
N ILE A 281 23.24 -0.94 13.44
CA ILE A 281 22.72 -1.35 14.76
C ILE A 281 23.83 -1.84 15.70
N LEU A 282 24.93 -2.33 15.16
CA LEU A 282 26.04 -2.94 15.88
C LEU A 282 27.35 -2.23 15.55
#